data_694dac073fc3285224051bce78b03138
#
_entry.id   694dac073fc3285224051bce78b03138
#
_cell.length_a   1.000
_cell.length_b   1.000
_cell.length_c   1.000
_cell.angle_alpha   90.00
_cell.angle_beta   90.00
_cell.angle_gamma   90.00
#
_symmetry.space_group_name_H-M   'P 1'
#
loop_
_entity.id
_entity.type
_entity.pdbx_description
1 polymer ?
#
loop_
_entity_poly.entity_id
_entity_poly.type
_entity_poly.pdbx_seq_one_letter_code
_entity_poly.pdbx_strand_id
1 'polypeptide(L)'
;MPAPLLLVHDGPEYDELAGLTSYLGSLIWSGELPPLRAALLGPGHRDERYSADGAYTRALCLAALPRLRTEVASTSVVGIGASLGALAMLHAQRQSGGCLDALFLQSGSFFHPRHDAHERRFARYDRVVRSVDQVLRGGAHPAPVPTVMTCGALEENLANNRIMARALAAQGYDVTLREVRDVHSYTAWRDAFHPWLTGLLNEVARRDVG
;
A
#
# COMPACT_ATOMS: atom_id res chain seq x y z
N MET A 1 -9.81 -13.64 -19.29
CA MET A 1 -10.86 -13.37 -18.30
C MET A 1 -10.40 -12.22 -17.41
N PRO A 2 -11.29 -11.35 -16.91
CA PRO A 2 -10.97 -10.34 -15.90
C PRO A 2 -10.39 -11.00 -14.64
N ALA A 3 -9.44 -10.32 -13.96
CA ALA A 3 -8.77 -10.83 -12.78
C ALA A 3 -8.34 -9.65 -11.88
N PRO A 4 -8.12 -9.85 -10.58
CA PRO A 4 -7.58 -8.80 -9.71
C PRO A 4 -6.25 -8.24 -10.23
N LEU A 5 -6.05 -6.94 -10.06
CA LEU A 5 -4.81 -6.23 -10.39
C LEU A 5 -4.08 -5.83 -9.11
N LEU A 6 -2.86 -6.30 -8.92
CA LEU A 6 -1.95 -5.80 -7.91
C LEU A 6 -1.16 -4.62 -8.47
N LEU A 7 -1.35 -3.44 -7.91
CA LEU A 7 -0.66 -2.22 -8.29
C LEU A 7 0.49 -1.96 -7.30
N VAL A 8 1.73 -2.02 -7.75
CA VAL A 8 2.92 -2.07 -6.90
C VAL A 8 3.76 -0.81 -7.03
N HIS A 9 3.86 0.00 -5.98
CA HIS A 9 4.87 1.06 -5.89
C HIS A 9 6.25 0.46 -5.65
N ASP A 10 7.30 1.10 -6.17
CA ASP A 10 8.66 0.54 -6.21
C ASP A 10 8.67 -0.90 -6.79
N GLY A 11 7.85 -1.11 -7.83
CA GLY A 11 7.58 -2.44 -8.36
C GLY A 11 8.81 -3.20 -8.86
N PRO A 12 9.72 -2.59 -9.65
CA PRO A 12 10.96 -3.22 -10.04
C PRO A 12 11.80 -3.69 -8.84
N GLU A 13 11.91 -2.87 -7.80
CA GLU A 13 12.64 -3.18 -6.57
C GLU A 13 11.95 -4.30 -5.77
N TYR A 14 10.61 -4.31 -5.71
CA TYR A 14 9.87 -5.41 -5.10
C TYR A 14 10.09 -6.74 -5.83
N ASP A 15 10.23 -6.70 -7.15
CA ASP A 15 10.53 -7.90 -7.91
C ASP A 15 11.97 -8.37 -7.72
N GLU A 16 12.94 -7.47 -7.87
CA GLU A 16 14.36 -7.79 -7.78
C GLU A 16 14.78 -8.20 -6.36
N LEU A 17 14.34 -7.45 -5.32
CA LEU A 17 14.86 -7.57 -3.95
C LEU A 17 13.95 -8.41 -3.04
N ALA A 18 12.66 -8.51 -3.34
CA ALA A 18 11.69 -9.31 -2.58
C ALA A 18 11.13 -10.50 -3.37
N GLY A 19 11.46 -10.67 -4.65
CA GLY A 19 11.00 -11.77 -5.48
C GLY A 19 9.48 -11.82 -5.67
N LEU A 20 8.81 -10.67 -5.73
CA LEU A 20 7.36 -10.58 -5.70
C LEU A 20 6.68 -11.39 -6.82
N THR A 21 7.16 -11.29 -8.05
CA THR A 21 6.54 -12.01 -9.18
C THR A 21 6.75 -13.52 -9.07
N SER A 22 7.92 -13.96 -8.59
CA SER A 22 8.20 -15.39 -8.32
C SER A 22 7.28 -15.92 -7.21
N TYR A 23 7.09 -15.15 -6.14
CA TYR A 23 6.18 -15.48 -5.05
C TYR A 23 4.74 -15.66 -5.56
N LEU A 24 4.20 -14.67 -6.27
CA LEU A 24 2.85 -14.71 -6.83
C LEU A 24 2.69 -15.87 -7.82
N GLY A 25 3.66 -16.06 -8.71
CA GLY A 25 3.66 -17.14 -9.70
C GLY A 25 3.61 -18.52 -9.06
N SER A 26 4.38 -18.73 -7.99
CA SER A 26 4.39 -20.01 -7.25
C SER A 26 3.02 -20.31 -6.63
N LEU A 27 2.39 -19.32 -5.99
CA LEU A 27 1.09 -19.50 -5.35
C LEU A 27 -0.06 -19.67 -6.37
N ILE A 28 0.02 -19.02 -7.51
CA ILE A 28 -0.93 -19.26 -8.62
C ILE A 28 -0.76 -20.66 -9.17
N TRP A 29 0.48 -21.09 -9.37
CA TRP A 29 0.78 -22.44 -9.89
C TRP A 29 0.33 -23.54 -8.92
N SER A 30 0.50 -23.35 -7.59
CA SER A 30 0.03 -24.30 -6.58
C SER A 30 -1.50 -24.26 -6.33
N GLY A 31 -2.21 -23.27 -6.89
CA GLY A 31 -3.65 -23.07 -6.66
C GLY A 31 -3.99 -22.38 -5.34
N GLU A 32 -2.98 -21.86 -4.62
CA GLU A 32 -3.18 -21.11 -3.39
C GLU A 32 -3.69 -19.67 -3.63
N LEU A 33 -3.42 -19.12 -4.82
CA LEU A 33 -3.98 -17.87 -5.32
C LEU A 33 -4.70 -18.10 -6.65
N PRO A 34 -5.81 -17.40 -6.90
CA PRO A 34 -6.39 -17.33 -8.22
C PRO A 34 -5.47 -16.57 -9.18
N PRO A 35 -5.66 -16.72 -10.50
CA PRO A 35 -4.95 -15.88 -11.47
C PRO A 35 -5.16 -14.40 -11.17
N LEU A 36 -4.08 -13.64 -11.16
CA LEU A 36 -4.08 -12.18 -11.00
C LEU A 36 -3.08 -11.52 -11.95
N ARG A 37 -3.09 -10.21 -12.02
CA ARG A 37 -2.13 -9.40 -12.75
C ARG A 37 -1.36 -8.52 -11.79
N ALA A 38 -0.11 -8.18 -12.12
CA ALA A 38 0.69 -7.22 -11.37
C ALA A 38 1.20 -6.12 -12.28
N ALA A 39 0.99 -4.86 -11.88
CA ALA A 39 1.56 -3.69 -12.52
C ALA A 39 2.67 -3.14 -11.61
N LEU A 40 3.91 -3.34 -12.03
CA LEU A 40 5.11 -2.93 -11.32
C LEU A 40 5.46 -1.49 -11.70
N LEU A 41 5.13 -0.53 -10.84
CA LEU A 41 5.34 0.89 -11.12
C LEU A 41 6.74 1.32 -10.69
N GLY A 42 7.54 1.81 -11.64
CA GLY A 42 8.79 2.49 -11.33
C GLY A 42 8.54 3.84 -10.66
N PRO A 43 9.27 4.18 -9.60
CA PRO A 43 9.00 5.38 -8.78
C PRO A 43 9.26 6.70 -9.51
N GLY A 44 10.19 6.74 -10.46
CA GLY A 44 10.67 7.98 -11.08
C GLY A 44 11.28 8.93 -10.02
N HIS A 45 10.74 10.12 -9.87
CA HIS A 45 11.13 11.04 -8.78
C HIS A 45 10.44 10.64 -7.47
N ARG A 46 10.90 9.56 -6.85
CA ARG A 46 10.28 8.86 -5.72
C ARG A 46 9.91 9.79 -4.57
N ASP A 47 10.87 10.54 -4.05
CA ASP A 47 10.66 11.42 -2.90
C ASP A 47 9.62 12.51 -3.16
N GLU A 48 9.54 12.99 -4.40
CA GLU A 48 8.50 13.94 -4.79
C GLU A 48 7.14 13.29 -4.87
N ARG A 49 7.04 12.21 -5.65
CA ARG A 49 5.76 11.57 -6.00
C ARG A 49 5.11 10.88 -4.80
N TYR A 50 5.91 10.18 -3.99
CA TYR A 50 5.40 9.34 -2.92
C TYR A 50 5.14 10.09 -1.61
N SER A 51 5.55 11.35 -1.51
CA SER A 51 5.31 12.18 -0.33
C SER A 51 3.94 12.87 -0.35
N ALA A 52 2.87 12.12 -0.56
CA ALA A 52 1.50 12.63 -0.63
C ALA A 52 1.34 13.74 -1.70
N ASP A 53 1.87 13.52 -2.91
CA ASP A 53 1.77 14.46 -4.01
C ASP A 53 0.42 14.32 -4.73
N GLY A 54 -0.39 15.39 -4.71
CA GLY A 54 -1.71 15.40 -5.33
C GLY A 54 -1.68 15.32 -6.86
N ALA A 55 -0.60 15.80 -7.53
CA ALA A 55 -0.47 15.69 -8.99
C ALA A 55 -0.18 14.24 -9.38
N TYR A 56 0.75 13.59 -8.66
CA TYR A 56 1.00 12.16 -8.84
C TYR A 56 -0.24 11.31 -8.59
N THR A 57 -0.95 11.56 -7.49
CA THR A 57 -2.18 10.84 -7.15
C THR A 57 -3.23 10.95 -8.26
N ARG A 58 -3.46 12.17 -8.78
CA ARG A 58 -4.40 12.36 -9.90
C ARG A 58 -3.94 11.62 -11.17
N ALA A 59 -2.66 11.72 -11.52
CA ALA A 59 -2.11 11.02 -12.66
C ALA A 59 -2.26 9.50 -12.54
N LEU A 60 -1.99 8.95 -11.35
CA LEU A 60 -2.16 7.53 -11.07
C LEU A 60 -3.63 7.10 -11.19
N CYS A 61 -4.53 7.76 -10.46
CA CYS A 61 -5.91 7.28 -10.32
C CYS A 61 -6.82 7.68 -11.50
N LEU A 62 -6.57 8.82 -12.16
CA LEU A 62 -7.44 9.34 -13.22
C LEU A 62 -6.90 9.09 -14.63
N ALA A 63 -5.63 8.72 -14.77
CA ALA A 63 -5.04 8.46 -16.09
C ALA A 63 -4.41 7.06 -16.19
N ALA A 64 -3.40 6.74 -15.35
CA ALA A 64 -2.67 5.49 -15.50
C ALA A 64 -3.53 4.27 -15.17
N LEU A 65 -4.23 4.30 -14.04
CA LEU A 65 -5.03 3.15 -13.59
C LEU A 65 -6.22 2.83 -14.50
N PRO A 66 -7.04 3.78 -14.96
CA PRO A 66 -8.10 3.50 -15.94
C PRO A 66 -7.56 2.85 -17.22
N ARG A 67 -6.42 3.33 -17.72
CA ARG A 67 -5.75 2.74 -18.89
C ARG A 67 -5.29 1.31 -18.61
N LEU A 68 -4.61 1.06 -17.48
CA LEU A 68 -4.19 -0.27 -17.08
C LEU A 68 -5.39 -1.23 -16.96
N ARG A 69 -6.48 -0.81 -16.32
CA ARG A 69 -7.70 -1.62 -16.18
C ARG A 69 -8.27 -2.05 -17.53
N THR A 70 -8.20 -1.18 -18.52
CA THR A 70 -8.65 -1.51 -19.89
C THR A 70 -7.69 -2.47 -20.58
N GLU A 71 -6.38 -2.23 -20.50
CA GLU A 71 -5.35 -3.04 -21.16
C GLU A 71 -5.28 -4.46 -20.61
N VAL A 72 -5.45 -4.66 -19.31
CA VAL A 72 -5.32 -5.97 -18.66
C VAL A 72 -6.64 -6.60 -18.20
N ALA A 73 -7.77 -5.98 -18.51
CA ALA A 73 -9.10 -6.46 -18.12
C ALA A 73 -9.17 -6.80 -16.62
N SER A 74 -8.91 -5.82 -15.75
CA SER A 74 -8.93 -6.05 -14.30
C SER A 74 -10.32 -5.87 -13.69
N THR A 75 -10.59 -6.66 -12.64
CA THR A 75 -11.76 -6.50 -11.76
C THR A 75 -11.46 -5.48 -10.67
N SER A 76 -10.97 -5.91 -9.54
CA SER A 76 -10.54 -5.09 -8.42
C SER A 76 -9.07 -4.70 -8.49
N VAL A 77 -8.67 -3.68 -7.74
CA VAL A 77 -7.28 -3.19 -7.68
C VAL A 77 -6.79 -3.18 -6.25
N VAL A 78 -5.73 -3.92 -5.97
CA VAL A 78 -5.04 -3.94 -4.67
C VAL A 78 -3.77 -3.11 -4.77
N GLY A 79 -3.66 -2.07 -3.94
CA GLY A 79 -2.44 -1.26 -3.87
C GLY A 79 -1.44 -1.81 -2.86
N ILE A 80 -0.19 -2.02 -3.29
CA ILE A 80 0.92 -2.39 -2.40
C ILE A 80 2.04 -1.35 -2.44
N GLY A 81 2.62 -1.06 -1.29
CA GLY A 81 3.79 -0.20 -1.18
C GLY A 81 4.44 -0.29 0.18
N ALA A 82 5.73 0.09 0.24
CA ALA A 82 6.50 0.17 1.47
C ALA A 82 7.01 1.59 1.72
N SER A 83 7.17 1.94 3.00
CA SER A 83 7.75 3.24 3.39
C SER A 83 6.95 4.41 2.79
N LEU A 84 7.57 5.31 2.03
CA LEU A 84 6.87 6.36 1.27
C LEU A 84 5.89 5.79 0.23
N GLY A 85 6.17 4.60 -0.33
CA GLY A 85 5.26 3.91 -1.24
C GLY A 85 3.93 3.53 -0.57
N ALA A 86 3.97 3.12 0.71
CA ALA A 86 2.76 2.86 1.50
C ALA A 86 1.96 4.15 1.76
N LEU A 87 2.63 5.24 2.12
CA LEU A 87 2.01 6.55 2.27
C LEU A 87 1.31 6.97 0.97
N ALA A 88 1.98 6.83 -0.19
CA ALA A 88 1.42 7.22 -1.47
C ALA A 88 0.20 6.38 -1.88
N MET A 89 0.19 5.06 -1.59
CA MET A 89 -0.98 4.20 -1.82
C MET A 89 -2.16 4.62 -0.95
N LEU A 90 -1.94 4.85 0.33
CA LEU A 90 -2.99 5.34 1.23
C LEU A 90 -3.51 6.71 0.77
N HIS A 91 -2.62 7.63 0.40
CA HIS A 91 -3.00 8.95 -0.11
C HIS A 91 -3.83 8.84 -1.41
N ALA A 92 -3.44 7.97 -2.33
CA ALA A 92 -4.17 7.72 -3.56
C ALA A 92 -5.59 7.19 -3.30
N GLN A 93 -5.73 6.18 -2.44
CA GLN A 93 -7.03 5.61 -2.09
C GLN A 93 -7.96 6.68 -1.49
N ARG A 94 -7.43 7.53 -0.60
CA ARG A 94 -8.24 8.52 0.13
C ARG A 94 -8.64 9.73 -0.72
N GLN A 95 -7.78 10.16 -1.65
CA GLN A 95 -8.02 11.39 -2.44
C GLN A 95 -8.86 11.17 -3.70
N SER A 96 -8.98 9.95 -4.18
CA SER A 96 -9.58 9.66 -5.49
C SER A 96 -10.95 8.96 -5.41
N GLY A 97 -11.58 8.93 -4.23
CA GLY A 97 -12.92 8.38 -4.09
C GLY A 97 -13.04 6.88 -4.39
N GLY A 98 -11.96 6.10 -4.17
CA GLY A 98 -12.00 4.64 -4.29
C GLY A 98 -11.38 4.09 -5.57
N CYS A 99 -10.23 4.61 -6.00
CA CYS A 99 -9.49 4.03 -7.14
C CYS A 99 -8.82 2.68 -6.80
N LEU A 100 -8.67 2.37 -5.51
CA LEU A 100 -8.13 1.10 -4.99
C LEU A 100 -9.18 0.41 -4.13
N ASP A 101 -9.31 -0.90 -4.29
CA ASP A 101 -10.32 -1.74 -3.62
C ASP A 101 -9.77 -2.41 -2.34
N ALA A 102 -8.45 -2.47 -2.19
CA ALA A 102 -7.77 -2.91 -0.97
C ALA A 102 -6.34 -2.35 -0.89
N LEU A 103 -5.73 -2.38 0.29
CA LEU A 103 -4.39 -1.88 0.54
C LEU A 103 -3.53 -2.90 1.30
N PHE A 104 -2.29 -3.09 0.83
CA PHE A 104 -1.22 -3.77 1.56
C PHE A 104 -0.07 -2.79 1.81
N LEU A 105 0.04 -2.30 3.05
CA LEU A 105 0.93 -1.20 3.41
C LEU A 105 2.04 -1.69 4.35
N GLN A 106 3.29 -1.61 3.91
CA GLN A 106 4.43 -2.12 4.67
C GLN A 106 5.29 -0.98 5.21
N SER A 107 5.53 -0.96 6.52
CA SER A 107 6.46 -0.01 7.18
C SER A 107 6.23 1.46 6.77
N GLY A 108 4.97 1.90 6.73
CA GLY A 108 4.58 3.19 6.13
C GLY A 108 5.28 4.39 6.77
N SER A 109 5.76 5.31 5.93
CA SER A 109 6.35 6.61 6.34
C SER A 109 5.25 7.60 6.75
N PHE A 110 4.51 7.27 7.79
CA PHE A 110 3.45 8.12 8.34
C PHE A 110 4.01 9.10 9.36
N PHE A 111 4.88 10.00 8.92
CA PHE A 111 5.64 10.91 9.80
C PHE A 111 4.76 11.71 10.74
N HIS A 112 5.14 11.68 12.01
CA HIS A 112 4.51 12.45 13.07
C HIS A 112 5.58 13.25 13.84
N PRO A 113 5.41 14.57 14.09
CA PRO A 113 6.45 15.43 14.67
C PRO A 113 7.02 14.95 16.01
N ARG A 114 6.23 14.19 16.77
CA ARG A 114 6.64 13.62 18.07
C ARG A 114 7.62 12.46 17.92
N HIS A 115 7.54 11.69 16.83
CA HIS A 115 8.31 10.45 16.66
C HIS A 115 9.42 10.58 15.62
N ASP A 116 9.26 11.48 14.63
CA ASP A 116 10.12 11.57 13.46
C ASP A 116 10.88 12.91 13.38
N ALA A 117 11.37 13.39 14.52
CA ALA A 117 12.17 14.61 14.54
C ALA A 117 13.47 14.49 13.73
N HIS A 118 14.01 13.28 13.59
CA HIS A 118 15.19 12.96 12.79
C HIS A 118 14.94 13.10 11.28
N GLU A 119 13.68 12.91 10.83
CA GLU A 119 13.27 13.04 9.43
C GLU A 119 13.06 14.50 8.96
N ARG A 120 13.20 15.49 9.86
CA ARG A 120 12.98 16.92 9.52
C ARG A 120 13.87 17.45 8.39
N ARG A 121 14.98 16.78 8.09
CA ARG A 121 15.86 17.13 6.97
C ARG A 121 15.34 16.63 5.63
N PHE A 122 14.38 15.73 5.61
CA PHE A 122 13.76 15.26 4.37
C PHE A 122 12.98 16.40 3.71
N ALA A 123 13.28 16.68 2.47
CA ALA A 123 12.77 17.87 1.75
C ALA A 123 11.24 17.94 1.67
N ARG A 124 10.54 16.82 1.84
CA ARG A 124 9.07 16.73 1.78
C ARG A 124 8.44 16.44 3.14
N TYR A 125 9.21 16.52 4.21
CA TYR A 125 8.76 16.23 5.59
C TYR A 125 7.45 16.91 5.95
N ASP A 126 7.37 18.23 5.78
CA ASP A 126 6.17 18.99 6.15
C ASP A 126 4.93 18.61 5.33
N ARG A 127 5.12 18.20 4.07
CA ARG A 127 4.02 17.73 3.22
C ARG A 127 3.51 16.37 3.71
N VAL A 128 4.41 15.47 4.05
CA VAL A 128 4.06 14.16 4.63
C VAL A 128 3.32 14.37 5.96
N VAL A 129 3.89 15.16 6.87
CA VAL A 129 3.26 15.44 8.18
C VAL A 129 1.86 16.03 8.02
N ARG A 130 1.67 17.01 7.14
CA ARG A 130 0.33 17.59 6.89
C ARG A 130 -0.66 16.55 6.38
N SER A 131 -0.25 15.70 5.45
CA SER A 131 -1.10 14.62 4.92
C SER A 131 -1.47 13.60 6.00
N VAL A 132 -0.51 13.19 6.80
CA VAL A 132 -0.73 12.28 7.94
C VAL A 132 -1.67 12.91 8.96
N ASP A 133 -1.46 14.17 9.35
CA ASP A 133 -2.30 14.89 10.30
C ASP A 133 -3.76 15.00 9.82
N GLN A 134 -3.98 15.23 8.52
CA GLN A 134 -5.32 15.21 7.91
C GLN A 134 -6.00 13.83 8.07
N VAL A 135 -5.26 12.73 7.90
CA VAL A 135 -5.81 11.39 8.15
C VAL A 135 -6.12 11.21 9.62
N LEU A 136 -5.19 11.56 10.52
CA LEU A 136 -5.35 11.34 11.96
C LEU A 136 -6.52 12.12 12.56
N ARG A 137 -6.85 13.30 12.01
CA ARG A 137 -7.99 14.13 12.43
C ARG A 137 -9.27 13.86 11.66
N GLY A 138 -9.23 13.01 10.65
CA GLY A 138 -10.38 12.71 9.79
C GLY A 138 -11.49 11.97 10.53
N GLY A 139 -12.73 12.20 10.10
CA GLY A 139 -13.89 11.38 10.48
C GLY A 139 -14.05 10.15 9.59
N ALA A 140 -15.24 9.51 9.66
CA ALA A 140 -15.57 8.36 8.83
C ALA A 140 -15.25 8.60 7.35
N HIS A 141 -14.58 7.64 6.70
CA HIS A 141 -14.24 7.75 5.29
C HIS A 141 -15.39 7.27 4.42
N PRO A 142 -15.74 7.96 3.32
CA PRO A 142 -16.91 7.57 2.49
C PRO A 142 -16.70 6.25 1.73
N ALA A 143 -15.46 5.84 1.50
CA ALA A 143 -15.10 4.61 0.79
C ALA A 143 -13.95 3.88 1.49
N PRO A 144 -14.16 3.35 2.72
CA PRO A 144 -13.13 2.58 3.41
C PRO A 144 -12.94 1.22 2.74
N VAL A 145 -11.70 0.73 2.75
CA VAL A 145 -11.33 -0.54 2.09
C VAL A 145 -10.58 -1.46 3.05
N PRO A 146 -10.57 -2.79 2.81
CA PRO A 146 -9.71 -3.71 3.53
C PRO A 146 -8.26 -3.25 3.44
N THR A 147 -7.60 -3.19 4.60
CA THR A 147 -6.24 -2.66 4.70
C THR A 147 -5.41 -3.55 5.61
N VAL A 148 -4.44 -4.23 5.03
CA VAL A 148 -3.43 -4.96 5.78
C VAL A 148 -2.18 -4.11 5.89
N MET A 149 -1.71 -3.93 7.12
CA MET A 149 -0.49 -3.20 7.42
C MET A 149 0.52 -4.14 8.07
N THR A 150 1.78 -4.06 7.67
CA THR A 150 2.89 -4.75 8.34
C THR A 150 3.98 -3.76 8.72
N CYS A 151 4.64 -3.97 9.86
CA CYS A 151 5.77 -3.13 10.26
C CYS A 151 6.72 -3.95 11.15
N GLY A 152 8.01 -3.76 10.98
CA GLY A 152 9.02 -4.42 11.81
C GLY A 152 8.97 -3.93 13.25
N ALA A 153 9.08 -4.86 14.20
CA ALA A 153 9.04 -4.55 15.64
C ALA A 153 10.23 -3.70 16.12
N LEU A 154 11.32 -3.69 15.34
CA LEU A 154 12.53 -2.91 15.62
C LEU A 154 12.61 -1.62 14.80
N GLU A 155 11.57 -1.31 14.01
CA GLU A 155 11.54 -0.10 13.19
C GLU A 155 11.12 1.13 13.99
N GLU A 156 11.75 2.26 13.70
CA GLU A 156 11.33 3.57 14.20
C GLU A 156 9.92 3.95 13.74
N ASN A 157 9.49 3.46 12.57
CA ASN A 157 8.14 3.66 12.03
C ASN A 157 7.02 2.93 12.78
N LEU A 158 7.33 2.00 13.69
CA LEU A 158 6.30 1.17 14.32
C LEU A 158 5.25 1.98 15.08
N ALA A 159 5.68 2.99 15.85
CA ALA A 159 4.75 3.86 16.59
C ALA A 159 3.76 4.57 15.65
N ASN A 160 4.25 5.07 14.52
CA ASN A 160 3.46 5.75 13.51
C ASN A 160 2.47 4.81 12.81
N ASN A 161 2.91 3.59 12.48
CA ASN A 161 2.05 2.58 11.88
C ASN A 161 0.93 2.15 12.82
N ARG A 162 1.21 2.01 14.13
CA ARG A 162 0.17 1.75 15.16
C ARG A 162 -0.86 2.88 15.27
N ILE A 163 -0.39 4.13 15.23
CA ILE A 163 -1.26 5.31 15.28
C ILE A 163 -2.14 5.37 14.04
N MET A 164 -1.55 5.18 12.86
CA MET A 164 -2.26 5.19 11.57
C MET A 164 -3.30 4.07 11.51
N ALA A 165 -2.95 2.85 11.89
CA ALA A 165 -3.88 1.72 11.91
C ALA A 165 -5.13 1.99 12.77
N ARG A 166 -4.93 2.56 13.98
CA ARG A 166 -6.06 2.95 14.85
C ARG A 166 -6.92 4.04 14.23
N ALA A 167 -6.31 5.04 13.61
CA ALA A 167 -7.04 6.12 12.96
C ALA A 167 -7.88 5.61 11.78
N LEU A 168 -7.32 4.74 10.94
CA LEU A 168 -8.03 4.14 9.81
C LEU A 168 -9.20 3.27 10.30
N ALA A 169 -8.99 2.42 11.31
CA ALA A 169 -10.05 1.59 11.90
C ALA A 169 -11.20 2.46 12.45
N ALA A 170 -10.90 3.56 13.14
CA ALA A 170 -11.90 4.51 13.63
C ALA A 170 -12.66 5.22 12.49
N GLN A 171 -12.12 5.22 11.28
CA GLN A 171 -12.72 5.82 10.09
C GLN A 171 -13.48 4.81 9.21
N GLY A 172 -13.62 3.56 9.68
CA GLY A 172 -14.41 2.51 9.03
C GLY A 172 -13.62 1.57 8.13
N TYR A 173 -12.29 1.72 8.01
CA TYR A 173 -11.46 0.74 7.30
C TYR A 173 -11.42 -0.59 8.07
N ASP A 174 -11.48 -1.71 7.34
CA ASP A 174 -11.18 -3.03 7.91
C ASP A 174 -9.67 -3.21 7.97
N VAL A 175 -9.10 -2.89 9.14
CA VAL A 175 -7.63 -2.79 9.32
C VAL A 175 -7.08 -3.96 10.10
N THR A 176 -6.10 -4.64 9.52
CA THR A 176 -5.24 -5.60 10.21
C THR A 176 -3.82 -5.06 10.26
N LEU A 177 -3.29 -4.77 11.45
CA LEU A 177 -1.86 -4.46 11.64
C LEU A 177 -1.12 -5.68 12.18
N ARG A 178 0.00 -6.04 11.54
CA ARG A 178 0.91 -7.11 11.95
C ARG A 178 2.31 -6.58 12.21
N GLU A 179 2.78 -6.79 13.41
CA GLU A 179 4.15 -6.49 13.81
C GLU A 179 4.99 -7.74 13.56
N VAL A 180 6.01 -7.59 12.72
CA VAL A 180 6.93 -8.69 12.37
C VAL A 180 8.26 -8.51 13.10
N ARG A 181 8.94 -9.61 13.43
CA ARG A 181 10.24 -9.56 14.14
C ARG A 181 11.37 -9.27 13.16
N ASP A 182 11.35 -8.06 12.61
CA ASP A 182 12.28 -7.68 11.54
C ASP A 182 12.51 -6.15 11.51
N VAL A 183 13.25 -5.69 10.51
CA VAL A 183 13.69 -4.33 10.28
C VAL A 183 13.17 -3.78 8.94
N HIS A 184 13.48 -2.52 8.63
CA HIS A 184 13.06 -1.82 7.41
C HIS A 184 13.85 -2.30 6.18
N SER A 185 13.43 -3.39 5.54
CA SER A 185 14.12 -3.96 4.39
C SER A 185 13.19 -4.76 3.47
N TYR A 186 13.58 -4.93 2.20
CA TYR A 186 12.84 -5.76 1.25
C TYR A 186 12.76 -7.24 1.67
N THR A 187 13.77 -7.75 2.37
CA THR A 187 13.71 -9.10 2.93
C THR A 187 12.58 -9.24 3.96
N ALA A 188 12.51 -8.31 4.90
CA ALA A 188 11.44 -8.26 5.90
C ALA A 188 10.06 -8.11 5.26
N TRP A 189 9.94 -7.28 4.23
CA TRP A 189 8.69 -7.09 3.50
C TRP A 189 8.28 -8.34 2.73
N ARG A 190 9.22 -9.04 2.10
CA ARG A 190 8.99 -10.35 1.47
C ARG A 190 8.47 -11.39 2.46
N ASP A 191 9.13 -11.50 3.61
CA ASP A 191 8.79 -12.51 4.62
C ASP A 191 7.40 -12.28 5.23
N ALA A 192 6.84 -11.07 5.08
CA ALA A 192 5.48 -10.71 5.46
C ALA A 192 4.44 -10.92 4.34
N PHE A 193 4.81 -11.39 3.13
CA PHE A 193 3.82 -11.67 2.09
C PHE A 193 2.88 -12.81 2.48
N HIS A 194 3.42 -13.90 3.01
CA HIS A 194 2.60 -14.99 3.53
C HIS A 194 2.54 -14.92 5.06
N PRO A 195 1.35 -15.00 5.66
CA PRO A 195 0.04 -15.22 5.01
C PRO A 195 -0.71 -13.92 4.65
N TRP A 196 -0.11 -12.74 4.90
CA TRP A 196 -0.87 -11.48 4.97
C TRP A 196 -1.27 -10.95 3.59
N LEU A 197 -0.36 -10.86 2.63
CA LEU A 197 -0.68 -10.47 1.26
C LEU A 197 -1.54 -11.55 0.59
N THR A 198 -1.18 -12.84 0.76
CA THR A 198 -1.96 -13.96 0.23
C THR A 198 -3.40 -13.94 0.72
N GLY A 199 -3.60 -13.69 2.02
CA GLY A 199 -4.94 -13.61 2.62
C GLY A 199 -5.77 -12.48 2.02
N LEU A 200 -5.18 -11.29 1.88
CA LEU A 200 -5.84 -10.12 1.30
C LEU A 200 -6.22 -10.36 -0.17
N LEU A 201 -5.30 -10.90 -0.97
CA LEU A 201 -5.56 -11.19 -2.39
C LEU A 201 -6.69 -12.23 -2.57
N ASN A 202 -6.72 -13.27 -1.75
CA ASN A 202 -7.80 -14.25 -1.75
C ASN A 202 -9.14 -13.66 -1.32
N GLU A 203 -9.14 -12.75 -0.35
CA GLU A 203 -10.36 -12.06 0.09
C GLU A 203 -10.93 -11.19 -1.04
N VAL A 204 -10.08 -10.38 -1.69
CA VAL A 204 -10.48 -9.54 -2.81
C VAL A 204 -11.02 -10.38 -3.97
N ALA A 205 -10.32 -11.46 -4.35
CA ALA A 205 -10.75 -12.32 -5.42
C ALA A 205 -12.12 -13.00 -5.16
N ARG A 206 -12.41 -13.36 -3.90
CA ARG A 206 -13.74 -13.90 -3.52
C ARG A 206 -14.84 -12.87 -3.67
N ARG A 207 -14.57 -11.59 -3.37
CA ARG A 207 -15.56 -10.50 -3.55
C ARG A 207 -15.87 -10.23 -5.02
N ASP A 208 -14.92 -10.47 -5.92
CA ASP A 208 -15.10 -10.29 -7.36
C ASP A 208 -16.00 -11.35 -8.01
N VAL A 209 -16.22 -12.48 -7.35
CA VAL A 209 -16.99 -13.63 -7.87
C VAL A 209 -18.40 -13.72 -7.28
N GLY A 210 -18.65 -13.05 -6.15
CA GLY A 210 -19.96 -13.03 -5.46
C GLY A 210 -20.83 -11.87 -5.87
#